data_a873ef5402a296d389d9b17468964f25
#
_entry.id   a873ef5402a296d389d9b17468964f25
#
_cell.length_a   1.000
_cell.length_b   1.000
_cell.length_c   1.000
_cell.angle_alpha   90.00
_cell.angle_beta   90.00
_cell.angle_gamma   90.00
#
_symmetry.space_group_name_H-M   'P 1'
#
loop_
_entity.id
_entity.type
_entity.pdbx_description
1 polymer ?
#
loop_
_entity_poly.entity_id
_entity_poly.type
_entity_poly.pdbx_seq_one_letter_code
_entity_poly.pdbx_strand_id
1 'polypeptide(L)'
;DTRTHPGLLKRLFELEVPEIYEGIIEVKAIARDPGERTKIAVYSKDEKIDCVGACVGMRGSRVKNIVMELHGEKIDIVRYSDDIKEYIQAALSPAEISQMQLISDEKRVNIIVDEDQLSLAIGKYGQNVRLASKLVGWELDIYSAKQWEEKQKKANGEDVLPAAAEAPADDDAVQEEED
;
A
#
# COMPACT_ATOMS: atom_id res chain seq x y z
N ASP A 1 17.09 -17.99 9.94
CA ASP A 1 15.68 -18.37 10.16
C ASP A 1 14.99 -18.48 8.82
N THR A 2 14.39 -19.63 8.55
CA THR A 2 13.73 -19.88 7.28
C THR A 2 12.54 -18.96 7.05
N ARG A 3 11.93 -18.43 8.12
CA ARG A 3 10.79 -17.54 8.00
C ARG A 3 11.11 -16.19 7.36
N THR A 4 12.38 -15.81 7.33
CA THR A 4 12.81 -14.55 6.72
C THR A 4 13.31 -14.72 5.29
N HIS A 5 13.38 -15.96 4.79
CA HIS A 5 13.88 -16.21 3.45
C HIS A 5 12.96 -15.58 2.39
N PRO A 6 13.50 -14.82 1.44
CA PRO A 6 12.68 -14.11 0.46
C PRO A 6 11.75 -15.01 -0.36
N GLY A 7 12.14 -16.24 -0.61
CA GLY A 7 11.32 -17.17 -1.41
C GLY A 7 10.22 -17.88 -0.65
N LEU A 8 10.22 -17.78 0.67
CA LEU A 8 9.28 -18.56 1.48
C LEU A 8 7.83 -18.23 1.19
N LEU A 9 7.50 -16.96 1.14
CA LEU A 9 6.12 -16.54 0.99
C LEU A 9 5.55 -17.00 -0.35
N LYS A 10 6.32 -16.83 -1.43
CA LYS A 10 5.87 -17.29 -2.74
C LYS A 10 5.61 -18.78 -2.73
N ARG A 11 6.50 -19.55 -2.08
CA ARG A 11 6.34 -20.99 -2.00
C ARG A 11 5.09 -21.38 -1.22
N LEU A 12 4.81 -20.69 -0.12
CA LEU A 12 3.61 -20.96 0.67
C LEU A 12 2.36 -20.72 -0.15
N PHE A 13 2.35 -19.65 -0.95
CA PHE A 13 1.23 -19.37 -1.82
C PHE A 13 1.09 -20.41 -2.92
N GLU A 14 2.18 -20.88 -3.49
CA GLU A 14 2.13 -21.96 -4.49
C GLU A 14 1.52 -23.23 -3.92
N LEU A 15 1.86 -23.54 -2.68
CA LEU A 15 1.34 -24.76 -2.03
C LEU A 15 -0.13 -24.61 -1.65
N GLU A 16 -0.54 -23.41 -1.27
CA GLU A 16 -1.91 -23.20 -0.81
C GLU A 16 -2.90 -22.89 -1.92
N VAL A 17 -2.42 -22.28 -3.02
CA VAL A 17 -3.26 -21.80 -4.12
C VAL A 17 -2.88 -22.54 -5.39
N PRO A 18 -3.62 -23.59 -5.77
CA PRO A 18 -3.29 -24.38 -6.96
C PRO A 18 -3.16 -23.53 -8.22
N GLU A 19 -3.98 -22.49 -8.35
CA GLU A 19 -3.93 -21.61 -9.52
C GLU A 19 -2.59 -20.89 -9.67
N ILE A 20 -1.90 -20.63 -8.56
CA ILE A 20 -0.57 -20.03 -8.61
C ILE A 20 0.44 -21.09 -9.04
N TYR A 21 0.35 -22.28 -8.46
CA TYR A 21 1.25 -23.38 -8.81
C TYR A 21 1.17 -23.71 -10.31
N GLU A 22 -0.05 -23.67 -10.86
CA GLU A 22 -0.29 -24.00 -12.27
C GLU A 22 0.01 -22.85 -13.22
N GLY A 23 0.35 -21.69 -12.71
CA GLY A 23 0.69 -20.54 -13.55
C GLY A 23 -0.50 -19.75 -14.07
N ILE A 24 -1.71 -20.08 -13.64
CA ILE A 24 -2.91 -19.34 -14.02
C ILE A 24 -2.91 -17.95 -13.35
N ILE A 25 -2.44 -17.91 -12.12
CA ILE A 25 -2.27 -16.66 -11.37
C ILE A 25 -0.78 -16.44 -11.15
N GLU A 26 -0.31 -15.23 -11.43
CA GLU A 26 1.09 -14.87 -11.25
C GLU A 26 1.27 -14.00 -10.02
N VAL A 27 2.35 -14.20 -9.30
CA VAL A 27 2.76 -13.31 -8.22
C VAL A 27 3.66 -12.26 -8.84
N LYS A 28 3.20 -11.01 -8.90
CA LYS A 28 3.92 -9.93 -9.56
C LYS A 28 4.92 -9.23 -8.66
N ALA A 29 4.62 -9.10 -7.40
CA ALA A 29 5.50 -8.39 -6.46
C ALA A 29 5.15 -8.78 -5.02
N ILE A 30 6.13 -8.67 -4.14
CA ILE A 30 5.95 -8.93 -2.71
C ILE A 30 6.72 -7.85 -1.95
N ALA A 31 6.04 -7.24 -0.97
CA ALA A 31 6.69 -6.33 -0.03
C ALA A 31 6.40 -6.88 1.37
N ARG A 32 7.45 -7.18 2.12
CA ARG A 32 7.29 -7.93 3.36
C ARG A 32 8.09 -7.36 4.52
N ASP A 33 7.43 -7.24 5.68
CA ASP A 33 8.09 -7.06 6.97
C ASP A 33 7.90 -8.38 7.72
N PRO A 34 8.92 -9.24 7.74
CA PRO A 34 8.77 -10.60 8.32
C PRO A 34 8.25 -10.55 9.76
N GLY A 35 7.27 -11.40 10.02
CA GLY A 35 6.67 -11.49 11.34
C GLY A 35 5.59 -10.46 11.60
N GLU A 36 5.43 -9.47 10.74
CA GLU A 36 4.48 -8.39 10.97
C GLU A 36 3.42 -8.28 9.89
N ARG A 37 3.81 -7.92 8.67
CA ARG A 37 2.85 -7.72 7.60
C ARG A 37 3.50 -7.89 6.24
N THR A 38 2.70 -8.35 5.29
CA THR A 38 3.13 -8.54 3.91
C THR A 38 2.03 -8.07 2.97
N LYS A 39 2.44 -7.45 1.87
CA LYS A 39 1.55 -7.18 0.75
C LYS A 39 2.07 -7.98 -0.44
N ILE A 40 1.17 -8.72 -1.08
CA ILE A 40 1.52 -9.53 -2.24
C ILE A 40 0.61 -9.16 -3.41
N ALA A 41 1.20 -8.85 -4.55
CA ALA A 41 0.45 -8.47 -5.74
C ALA A 41 0.31 -9.65 -6.66
N VAL A 42 -0.93 -9.95 -7.05
CA VAL A 42 -1.25 -11.10 -7.89
C VAL A 42 -2.00 -10.65 -9.13
N TYR A 43 -1.91 -11.45 -10.19
CA TYR A 43 -2.43 -11.07 -11.50
C TYR A 43 -2.80 -12.33 -12.30
N SER A 44 -3.83 -12.23 -13.13
CA SER A 44 -4.14 -13.27 -14.11
C SER A 44 -4.42 -12.61 -15.44
N LYS A 45 -3.91 -13.21 -16.52
CA LYS A 45 -4.20 -12.75 -17.88
C LYS A 45 -5.65 -13.01 -18.24
N ASP A 46 -6.27 -13.98 -17.60
CA ASP A 46 -7.68 -14.33 -17.86
C ASP A 46 -8.55 -13.43 -16.98
N GLU A 47 -9.26 -12.52 -17.61
CA GLU A 47 -10.09 -11.56 -16.88
C GLU A 47 -11.25 -12.24 -16.14
N LYS A 48 -11.57 -13.46 -16.50
CA LYS A 48 -12.63 -14.20 -15.82
C LYS A 48 -12.18 -14.76 -14.48
N ILE A 49 -10.86 -14.77 -14.23
CA ILE A 49 -10.31 -15.28 -12.98
C ILE A 49 -10.27 -14.14 -11.97
N ASP A 50 -10.89 -14.37 -10.82
CA ASP A 50 -10.77 -13.45 -9.68
C ASP A 50 -9.51 -13.86 -8.92
N CYS A 51 -8.38 -13.25 -9.30
CA CYS A 51 -7.09 -13.67 -8.74
C CYS A 51 -6.98 -13.38 -7.24
N VAL A 52 -7.55 -12.28 -6.77
CA VAL A 52 -7.53 -11.98 -5.34
C VAL A 52 -8.41 -12.95 -4.58
N GLY A 53 -9.63 -13.18 -5.07
CA GLY A 53 -10.55 -14.11 -4.43
C GLY A 53 -10.00 -15.53 -4.37
N ALA A 54 -9.32 -15.96 -5.43
CA ALA A 54 -8.71 -17.29 -5.44
C ALA A 54 -7.61 -17.44 -4.39
N CYS A 55 -6.83 -16.38 -4.19
CA CYS A 55 -5.76 -16.42 -3.19
C CYS A 55 -6.30 -16.31 -1.76
N VAL A 56 -7.38 -15.56 -1.57
CA VAL A 56 -8.01 -15.43 -0.25
C VAL A 56 -8.68 -16.75 0.14
N GLY A 57 -9.35 -17.36 -0.82
CA GLY A 57 -10.07 -18.60 -0.60
C GLY A 57 -11.43 -18.37 0.06
N MET A 58 -12.25 -19.41 0.09
CA MET A 58 -13.58 -19.31 0.66
C MET A 58 -13.49 -18.92 2.13
N ARG A 59 -14.15 -17.81 2.48
CA ARG A 59 -14.14 -17.28 3.86
C ARG A 59 -12.73 -17.01 4.39
N GLY A 60 -11.81 -16.72 3.48
CA GLY A 60 -10.44 -16.45 3.86
C GLY A 60 -9.63 -17.67 4.23
N SER A 61 -10.11 -18.87 3.88
CA SER A 61 -9.48 -20.12 4.32
C SER A 61 -8.03 -20.29 3.87
N ARG A 62 -7.74 -19.90 2.64
CA ARG A 62 -6.38 -20.08 2.10
C ARG A 62 -5.40 -19.08 2.74
N VAL A 63 -5.78 -17.80 2.80
CA VAL A 63 -4.90 -16.80 3.38
C VAL A 63 -4.72 -17.03 4.88
N LYS A 64 -5.76 -17.52 5.58
CA LYS A 64 -5.63 -17.84 6.99
C LYS A 64 -4.61 -18.95 7.23
N ASN A 65 -4.59 -19.95 6.37
CA ASN A 65 -3.61 -21.04 6.50
C ASN A 65 -2.19 -20.50 6.39
N ILE A 66 -1.96 -19.57 5.47
CA ILE A 66 -0.65 -18.97 5.31
C ILE A 66 -0.29 -18.10 6.51
N VAL A 67 -1.25 -17.31 6.99
CA VAL A 67 -1.03 -16.47 8.18
C VAL A 67 -0.65 -17.34 9.37
N MET A 68 -1.33 -18.48 9.54
CA MET A 68 -1.02 -19.39 10.64
C MET A 68 0.37 -20.01 10.49
N GLU A 69 0.74 -20.36 9.28
CA GLU A 69 2.07 -20.93 9.01
C GLU A 69 3.17 -19.90 9.34
N LEU A 70 2.88 -18.62 9.17
CA LEU A 70 3.82 -17.53 9.45
C LEU A 70 3.66 -16.98 10.87
N HIS A 71 2.93 -17.69 11.73
CA HIS A 71 2.77 -17.33 13.15
C HIS A 71 2.11 -15.97 13.35
N GLY A 72 1.13 -15.65 12.52
CA GLY A 72 0.32 -14.45 12.71
C GLY A 72 0.72 -13.24 11.87
N GLU A 73 1.65 -13.42 10.95
CA GLU A 73 2.02 -12.32 10.03
C GLU A 73 0.80 -11.94 9.19
N LYS A 74 0.42 -10.67 9.18
CA LYS A 74 -0.74 -10.22 8.40
C LYS A 74 -0.40 -10.21 6.91
N ILE A 75 -1.39 -10.57 6.10
CA ILE A 75 -1.17 -10.65 4.65
C ILE A 75 -2.27 -9.87 3.93
N ASP A 76 -1.85 -8.91 3.11
CA ASP A 76 -2.76 -8.18 2.22
C ASP A 76 -2.53 -8.68 0.80
N ILE A 77 -3.59 -9.19 0.17
CA ILE A 77 -3.52 -9.64 -1.21
C ILE A 77 -4.01 -8.52 -2.10
N VAL A 78 -3.16 -8.08 -3.01
CA VAL A 78 -3.37 -6.90 -3.83
C VAL A 78 -3.51 -7.31 -5.29
N ARG A 79 -4.50 -6.75 -5.98
CA ARG A 79 -4.64 -7.00 -7.41
C ARG A 79 -3.65 -6.13 -8.17
N TYR A 80 -2.75 -6.76 -8.92
CA TYR A 80 -1.85 -6.02 -9.78
C TYR A 80 -2.62 -5.42 -10.94
N SER A 81 -2.25 -4.23 -11.36
CA SER A 81 -2.80 -3.61 -12.56
C SER A 81 -1.69 -2.85 -13.28
N ASP A 82 -1.74 -2.84 -14.62
CA ASP A 82 -0.82 -2.03 -15.41
C ASP A 82 -1.16 -0.55 -15.27
N ASP A 83 -2.40 -0.23 -14.88
CA ASP A 83 -2.78 1.15 -14.57
C ASP A 83 -2.26 1.46 -13.17
N ILE A 84 -1.25 2.32 -13.10
CA ILE A 84 -0.59 2.62 -11.83
C ILE A 84 -1.54 3.17 -10.77
N LYS A 85 -2.56 3.92 -11.18
CA LYS A 85 -3.52 4.46 -10.22
C LYS A 85 -4.33 3.34 -9.56
N GLU A 86 -4.79 2.38 -10.38
CA GLU A 86 -5.53 1.24 -9.85
C GLU A 86 -4.66 0.40 -8.93
N TYR A 87 -3.41 0.21 -9.33
CA TYR A 87 -2.48 -0.60 -8.55
C TYR A 87 -2.21 0.05 -7.19
N ILE A 88 -1.95 1.36 -7.19
CA ILE A 88 -1.70 2.09 -5.94
C ILE A 88 -2.93 2.04 -5.04
N GLN A 89 -4.12 2.22 -5.60
CA GLN A 89 -5.35 2.18 -4.83
C GLN A 89 -5.53 0.82 -4.17
N ALA A 90 -5.29 -0.26 -4.91
CA ALA A 90 -5.36 -1.60 -4.35
C ALA A 90 -4.30 -1.84 -3.28
N ALA A 91 -3.08 -1.33 -3.51
CA ALA A 91 -1.96 -1.55 -2.60
C ALA A 91 -2.16 -0.85 -1.26
N LEU A 92 -2.88 0.26 -1.22
CA LEU A 92 -3.13 0.99 0.01
C LEU A 92 -4.33 0.47 0.80
N SER A 93 -5.05 -0.53 0.24
CA SER A 93 -6.15 -1.14 0.98
C SER A 93 -5.71 -1.51 2.39
N PRO A 94 -6.57 -1.37 3.39
CA PRO A 94 -8.00 -1.06 3.27
C PRO A 94 -8.33 0.43 3.25
N ALA A 95 -7.35 1.31 3.14
CA ALA A 95 -7.60 2.74 3.09
C ALA A 95 -8.21 3.16 1.75
N GLU A 96 -9.10 4.14 1.79
CA GLU A 96 -9.75 4.68 0.59
C GLU A 96 -9.08 5.98 0.20
N ILE A 97 -8.90 6.17 -1.10
CA ILE A 97 -8.21 7.32 -1.65
C ILE A 97 -9.21 8.26 -2.29
N SER A 98 -9.05 9.56 -2.04
CA SER A 98 -9.90 10.59 -2.61
C SER A 98 -9.38 11.09 -3.95
N GLN A 99 -8.09 11.42 -4.01
CA GLN A 99 -7.45 11.92 -5.22
C GLN A 99 -6.01 11.46 -5.30
N MET A 100 -5.47 11.42 -6.52
CA MET A 100 -4.06 11.14 -6.76
C MET A 100 -3.50 12.14 -7.76
N GLN A 101 -2.29 12.58 -7.54
CA GLN A 101 -1.55 13.38 -8.50
C GLN A 101 -0.26 12.65 -8.82
N LEU A 102 -0.14 12.18 -10.06
CA LEU A 102 1.04 11.45 -10.49
C LEU A 102 2.13 12.40 -10.96
N ILE A 103 3.35 12.14 -10.52
CA ILE A 103 4.54 12.82 -11.02
C ILE A 103 5.39 11.74 -11.67
N SER A 104 5.06 11.43 -12.90
CA SER A 104 5.56 10.21 -13.56
C SER A 104 7.07 10.19 -13.78
N ASP A 105 7.68 11.32 -14.09
CA ASP A 105 9.11 11.37 -14.31
C ASP A 105 9.92 11.12 -13.04
N GLU A 106 9.31 11.29 -11.87
CA GLU A 106 9.96 11.01 -10.60
C GLU A 106 9.49 9.70 -9.98
N LYS A 107 8.52 9.04 -10.60
CA LYS A 107 7.84 7.88 -10.03
C LYS A 107 7.36 8.19 -8.61
N ARG A 108 6.68 9.30 -8.49
CA ARG A 108 6.16 9.79 -7.22
C ARG A 108 4.69 10.11 -7.37
N VAL A 109 3.92 9.89 -6.32
CA VAL A 109 2.49 10.16 -6.31
C VAL A 109 2.13 10.88 -5.05
N ASN A 110 1.39 11.99 -5.19
CA ASN A 110 0.76 12.63 -4.06
C ASN A 110 -0.65 12.06 -3.94
N ILE A 111 -0.96 11.53 -2.77
CA ILE A 111 -2.23 10.83 -2.52
C ILE A 111 -3.00 11.58 -1.46
N ILE A 112 -4.22 11.98 -1.79
CA ILE A 112 -5.08 12.72 -0.88
C ILE A 112 -6.18 11.80 -0.38
N VAL A 113 -6.36 11.76 0.93
CA VAL A 113 -7.38 10.94 1.56
C VAL A 113 -8.22 11.79 2.48
N ASP A 114 -9.43 11.32 2.78
CA ASP A 114 -10.28 12.00 3.74
C ASP A 114 -9.64 11.88 5.13
N GLU A 115 -9.98 12.82 6.00
CA GLU A 115 -9.35 12.90 7.32
C GLU A 115 -9.48 11.60 8.10
N ASP A 116 -10.63 10.94 7.99
CA ASP A 116 -10.87 9.68 8.72
C ASP A 116 -10.11 8.50 8.12
N GLN A 117 -9.51 8.65 6.93
CA GLN A 117 -8.73 7.60 6.29
C GLN A 117 -7.23 7.77 6.47
N LEU A 118 -6.79 8.93 6.99
CA LEU A 118 -5.37 9.26 7.03
C LEU A 118 -4.55 8.24 7.82
N SER A 119 -4.98 7.94 9.04
CA SER A 119 -4.26 6.97 9.89
C SER A 119 -4.21 5.60 9.27
N LEU A 120 -5.31 5.19 8.62
CA LEU A 120 -5.38 3.88 7.99
C LEU A 120 -4.45 3.80 6.79
N ALA A 121 -4.40 4.87 5.98
CA ALA A 121 -3.55 4.90 4.80
C ALA A 121 -2.07 4.83 5.17
N ILE A 122 -1.67 5.57 6.18
CA ILE A 122 -0.28 5.59 6.64
C ILE A 122 0.06 4.30 7.38
N GLY A 123 -0.84 3.88 8.28
CA GLY A 123 -0.65 2.68 9.08
C GLY A 123 0.26 2.92 10.28
N LYS A 124 0.29 1.95 11.18
CA LYS A 124 1.12 2.03 12.37
C LYS A 124 2.58 2.10 11.97
N TYR A 125 3.28 3.11 12.45
CA TYR A 125 4.70 3.36 12.12
C TYR A 125 4.92 3.53 10.61
N GLY A 126 3.91 3.96 9.88
CA GLY A 126 4.01 4.15 8.44
C GLY A 126 4.05 2.85 7.65
N GLN A 127 3.68 1.73 8.27
CA GLN A 127 3.83 0.42 7.65
C GLN A 127 2.97 0.23 6.40
N ASN A 128 1.74 0.72 6.42
CA ASN A 128 0.86 0.50 5.26
C ASN A 128 1.39 1.21 4.02
N VAL A 129 1.71 2.50 4.14
CA VAL A 129 2.22 3.27 3.00
C VAL A 129 3.61 2.78 2.58
N ARG A 130 4.45 2.40 3.54
CA ARG A 130 5.81 1.93 3.22
C ARG A 130 5.78 0.63 2.41
N LEU A 131 4.96 -0.33 2.84
CA LEU A 131 4.83 -1.58 2.12
C LEU A 131 4.17 -1.38 0.75
N ALA A 132 3.15 -0.53 0.68
CA ALA A 132 2.51 -0.22 -0.59
C ALA A 132 3.51 0.42 -1.56
N SER A 133 4.32 1.35 -1.09
CA SER A 133 5.35 2.00 -1.90
C SER A 133 6.35 0.99 -2.46
N LYS A 134 6.83 0.09 -1.60
CA LYS A 134 7.75 -0.96 -2.04
C LYS A 134 7.10 -1.88 -3.06
N LEU A 135 5.84 -2.21 -2.84
CA LEU A 135 5.13 -3.13 -3.73
C LEU A 135 4.98 -2.57 -5.12
N VAL A 136 4.54 -1.31 -5.23
CA VAL A 136 4.27 -0.71 -6.54
C VAL A 136 5.51 -0.08 -7.18
N GLY A 137 6.57 0.15 -6.40
CA GLY A 137 7.80 0.73 -6.94
C GLY A 137 7.73 2.23 -7.18
N TRP A 138 6.82 2.93 -6.51
CA TRP A 138 6.68 4.38 -6.59
C TRP A 138 6.75 4.98 -5.20
N GLU A 139 7.19 6.23 -5.11
CA GLU A 139 7.20 6.96 -3.84
C GLU A 139 5.78 7.47 -3.59
N LEU A 140 5.18 7.07 -2.48
CA LEU A 140 3.81 7.46 -2.15
C LEU A 140 3.81 8.46 -0.99
N ASP A 141 3.29 9.66 -1.25
CA ASP A 141 3.17 10.70 -0.22
C ASP A 141 1.71 10.90 0.10
N ILE A 142 1.34 10.70 1.36
CA ILE A 142 -0.06 10.73 1.81
C ILE A 142 -0.39 12.05 2.50
N TYR A 143 -1.50 12.66 2.10
CA TYR A 143 -1.98 13.92 2.69
C TYR A 143 -3.47 13.81 2.97
N SER A 144 -3.92 14.48 4.04
CA SER A 144 -5.35 14.73 4.19
C SER A 144 -5.71 15.89 3.25
N ALA A 145 -6.99 16.09 3.01
CA ALA A 145 -7.45 17.19 2.18
C ALA A 145 -6.96 18.53 2.71
N LYS A 146 -6.98 18.69 4.03
CA LYS A 146 -6.52 19.92 4.67
C LYS A 146 -5.02 20.12 4.47
N GLN A 147 -4.23 19.09 4.68
CA GLN A 147 -2.78 19.17 4.48
C GLN A 147 -2.44 19.49 3.04
N TRP A 148 -3.18 18.90 2.10
CA TRP A 148 -2.97 19.14 0.68
C TRP A 148 -3.29 20.59 0.31
N GLU A 149 -4.39 21.11 0.84
CA GLU A 149 -4.78 22.48 0.61
C GLU A 149 -3.70 23.45 1.12
N GLU A 150 -3.19 23.20 2.30
CA GLU A 150 -2.12 24.02 2.87
C GLU A 150 -0.85 23.96 2.03
N LYS A 151 -0.52 22.77 1.53
CA LYS A 151 0.65 22.60 0.69
C LYS A 151 0.48 23.36 -0.62
N GLN A 152 -0.70 23.35 -1.20
CA GLN A 152 -0.97 24.07 -2.44
C GLN A 152 -0.91 25.58 -2.23
N LYS A 153 -1.39 26.08 -1.12
CA LYS A 153 -1.30 27.50 -0.81
C LYS A 153 0.15 27.95 -0.72
N LYS A 154 0.97 27.17 -0.05
CA LYS A 154 2.40 27.50 0.04
C LYS A 154 3.07 27.48 -1.32
N ALA A 155 2.75 26.50 -2.13
CA ALA A 155 3.34 26.39 -3.46
C ALA A 155 2.96 27.57 -4.34
N ASN A 156 1.75 28.14 -4.13
CA ASN A 156 1.28 29.28 -4.91
C ASN A 156 1.66 30.61 -4.28
N GLY A 157 2.36 30.60 -3.17
CA GLY A 157 2.73 31.81 -2.47
C GLY A 157 1.60 32.51 -1.73
N GLU A 158 0.46 31.82 -1.57
CA GLU A 158 -0.69 32.43 -0.93
C GLU A 158 -0.55 32.50 0.58
N ASP A 159 0.27 31.68 1.13
CA ASP A 159 0.44 31.62 2.57
C ASP A 159 1.78 32.20 2.93
N VAL A 160 1.95 33.45 2.57
CA VAL A 160 3.19 34.00 2.76
C VAL A 160 3.26 34.69 4.02
N LEU A 161 3.15 34.12 5.04
CA LEU A 161 3.23 34.78 6.18
C LEU A 161 4.55 34.88 6.62
N PRO A 162 4.83 35.79 7.19
CA PRO A 162 6.06 35.99 7.65
C PRO A 162 6.47 34.83 8.24
N ALA A 163 7.19 34.45 7.74
CA ALA A 163 7.62 33.44 8.07
C ALA A 163 7.71 33.05 9.18
N ALA A 164 7.51 33.31 9.55
CA ALA A 164 7.55 32.87 10.55
C ALA A 164 7.24 31.62 10.53
N ALA A 165 6.99 31.36 10.51
CA ALA A 165 6.67 30.29 10.55
C ALA A 165 7.00 29.17 10.06
N GLU A 166 7.37 29.33 10.00
CA GLU A 166 7.49 28.34 9.83
C GLU A 166 7.81 27.44 9.71
N ALA A 167 8.00 27.24 9.79
CA ALA A 167 8.15 26.39 9.66
C ALA A 167 8.26 25.36 9.63
N PRO A 168 8.41 24.96 9.64
CA PRO A 168 8.35 23.90 9.48
C PRO A 168 8.25 22.97 9.15
N ALA A 169 8.11 22.77 8.91
CA ALA A 169 7.72 21.97 8.63
C ALA A 169 7.58 21.07 8.24
N ASP A 170 7.78 20.81 8.11
CA ASP A 170 7.39 20.02 7.85
C ASP A 170 7.02 19.18 7.91
N ASP A 171 7.13 18.87 8.03
CA ASP A 171 6.58 18.09 8.16
C ASP A 171 6.20 17.45 8.85
N ASP A 172 6.39 17.40 9.36
CA ASP A 172 6.00 16.78 10.04
C ASP A 172 5.32 16.95 10.80
N ALA A 173 5.44 17.55 11.16
CA ALA A 173 4.76 17.73 11.93
C ALA A 173 3.80 18.03 12.19
N VAL A 174 3.69 18.23 11.87
CA VAL A 174 2.89 18.44 12.08
C VAL A 174 2.12 18.02 12.55
N GLN A 175 2.21 17.63 12.65
CA GLN A 175 1.57 17.08 13.01
C GLN A 175 1.03 17.02 13.88
N GLU A 176 1.28 17.41 14.32
CA GLU A 176 0.85 17.36 15.06
C GLU A 176 0.01 17.84 15.51
N GLU A 177 -0.10 18.43 15.42
CA GLU A 177 -0.75 18.90 15.82
C GLU A 177 -1.77 18.90 16.00
N GLU A 178 -2.05 18.82 16.03
CA GLU A 178 -2.91 18.76 16.23
C GLU A 178 -3.75 18.52 16.68
N ASP A 179 -3.91 18.49 17.11
CA ASP A 179 -4.57 18.24 17.52
C ASP A 179 -5.13 18.09 17.62
#